data_353bd39b9f5b91efb54465d3cf9e0d1e
#
_entry.id   353bd39b9f5b91efb54465d3cf9e0d1e
#
_cell.length_a   1.000
_cell.length_b   1.000
_cell.length_c   1.000
_cell.angle_alpha   90.00
_cell.angle_beta   90.00
_cell.angle_gamma   90.00
#
_symmetry.space_group_name_H-M   'P 1'
#
loop_
_entity.id
_entity.type
_entity.pdbx_description
1 polymer ?
#
loop_
_entity_poly.entity_id
_entity_poly.type
_entity_poly.pdbx_seq_one_letter_code
_entity_poly.pdbx_strand_id
1 'polypeptide(L)'
;MLDVRMIERGLKKTGKSKGGLAAAMGVRPGAVSEIFSGIRLIKASEVEPIMEYLRLNWVPVMGRVGAGATIEPEYEQVPPEGLGEVELPFPCYEETIAFEVTGDSMLPKYENGDIIVVYRDQRHPLSAYYGEEAVVRLKTGERYLKTIEKGKSPSLVNLVSFNAKAINGVKPEWIGEIFVTLPRGQIQRMRAKAAKRTKKGGR
;
A
#
# COMPACT_ATOMS: atom_id res chain seq x y z
N MET A 1 -9.43 -13.46 -4.65
CA MET A 1 -9.40 -13.98 -6.02
C MET A 1 -9.54 -12.81 -6.97
N LEU A 2 -8.78 -12.78 -8.10
CA LEU A 2 -8.90 -11.70 -9.10
C LEU A 2 -10.32 -11.69 -9.68
N ASP A 3 -10.98 -10.53 -9.68
CA ASP A 3 -12.35 -10.37 -10.18
C ASP A 3 -12.46 -9.24 -11.23
N VAL A 4 -13.63 -9.14 -11.86
CA VAL A 4 -13.90 -8.15 -12.90
C VAL A 4 -13.76 -6.71 -12.39
N ARG A 5 -14.14 -6.42 -11.15
CA ARG A 5 -14.07 -5.07 -10.56
C ARG A 5 -12.62 -4.59 -10.43
N MET A 6 -11.71 -5.53 -10.08
CA MET A 6 -10.27 -5.22 -10.03
C MET A 6 -9.73 -4.90 -11.41
N ILE A 7 -10.14 -5.66 -12.44
CA ILE A 7 -9.74 -5.42 -13.82
C ILE A 7 -10.24 -4.05 -14.30
N GLU A 8 -11.51 -3.73 -14.04
CA GLU A 8 -12.09 -2.42 -14.38
C GLU A 8 -11.33 -1.26 -13.73
N ARG A 9 -11.06 -1.38 -12.43
CA ARG A 9 -10.28 -0.39 -11.69
C ARG A 9 -8.87 -0.27 -12.25
N GLY A 10 -8.21 -1.39 -12.55
CA GLY A 10 -6.89 -1.41 -13.15
C GLY A 10 -6.84 -0.74 -14.52
N LEU A 11 -7.80 -1.02 -15.40
CA LEU A 11 -7.93 -0.34 -16.70
C LEU A 11 -8.13 1.17 -16.52
N LYS A 12 -9.00 1.58 -15.62
CA LYS A 12 -9.24 3.00 -15.31
C LYS A 12 -7.99 3.69 -14.75
N LYS A 13 -7.31 3.06 -13.78
CA LYS A 13 -6.11 3.59 -13.14
C LYS A 13 -4.95 3.75 -14.13
N THR A 14 -4.76 2.77 -15.02
CA THR A 14 -3.63 2.75 -15.95
C THR A 14 -3.92 3.42 -17.30
N GLY A 15 -5.17 3.77 -17.61
CA GLY A 15 -5.59 4.26 -18.92
C GLY A 15 -5.46 3.22 -20.06
N LYS A 16 -5.26 1.95 -19.71
CA LYS A 16 -5.04 0.86 -20.68
C LYS A 16 -6.36 0.32 -21.22
N SER A 17 -6.29 -0.34 -22.39
CA SER A 17 -7.46 -0.82 -23.12
C SER A 17 -7.75 -2.31 -22.90
N LYS A 18 -9.02 -2.71 -23.08
CA LYS A 18 -9.42 -4.13 -23.10
C LYS A 18 -8.74 -4.93 -24.21
N GLY A 19 -8.49 -4.30 -25.35
CA GLY A 19 -7.74 -4.93 -26.46
C GLY A 19 -6.29 -5.23 -26.10
N GLY A 20 -5.60 -4.27 -25.45
CA GLY A 20 -4.27 -4.49 -24.94
C GLY A 20 -4.22 -5.54 -23.82
N LEU A 21 -5.27 -5.62 -22.99
CA LEU A 21 -5.40 -6.67 -21.99
C LEU A 21 -5.52 -8.06 -22.64
N ALA A 22 -6.34 -8.19 -23.70
CA ALA A 22 -6.46 -9.43 -24.44
C ALA A 22 -5.13 -9.87 -25.06
N ALA A 23 -4.38 -8.93 -25.62
CA ALA A 23 -3.04 -9.19 -26.16
C ALA A 23 -2.06 -9.65 -25.07
N ALA A 24 -2.07 -8.99 -23.91
CA ALA A 24 -1.23 -9.37 -22.77
C ALA A 24 -1.55 -10.78 -22.23
N MET A 25 -2.83 -11.16 -22.24
CA MET A 25 -3.30 -12.48 -21.85
C MET A 25 -3.06 -13.55 -22.93
N GLY A 26 -2.68 -13.18 -24.16
CA GLY A 26 -2.57 -14.11 -25.29
C GLY A 26 -3.92 -14.69 -25.73
N VAL A 27 -5.02 -13.95 -25.59
CA VAL A 27 -6.38 -14.40 -25.93
C VAL A 27 -7.01 -13.48 -27.00
N ARG A 28 -8.07 -13.98 -27.68
CA ARG A 28 -8.87 -13.16 -28.60
C ARG A 28 -9.58 -12.01 -27.86
N PRO A 29 -9.80 -10.84 -28.48
CA PRO A 29 -10.46 -9.69 -27.82
C PRO A 29 -11.82 -10.01 -27.22
N GLY A 30 -12.63 -10.87 -27.86
CA GLY A 30 -13.91 -11.31 -27.35
C GLY A 30 -13.84 -12.04 -26.01
N ALA A 31 -12.74 -12.73 -25.72
CA ALA A 31 -12.56 -13.44 -24.45
C ALA A 31 -12.54 -12.49 -23.23
N VAL A 32 -12.00 -11.28 -23.39
CA VAL A 32 -12.05 -10.26 -22.34
C VAL A 32 -13.49 -9.78 -22.13
N SER A 33 -14.25 -9.54 -23.21
CA SER A 33 -15.66 -9.17 -23.11
C SER A 33 -16.49 -10.26 -22.42
N GLU A 34 -16.20 -11.52 -22.69
CA GLU A 34 -16.85 -12.67 -22.04
C GLU A 34 -16.54 -12.74 -20.54
N ILE A 35 -15.33 -12.35 -20.09
CA ILE A 35 -14.99 -12.21 -18.66
C ILE A 35 -15.84 -11.11 -18.03
N PHE A 36 -15.99 -9.96 -18.71
CA PHE A 36 -16.74 -8.83 -18.18
C PHE A 36 -18.25 -9.10 -18.10
N SER A 37 -18.77 -9.92 -18.98
CA SER A 37 -20.20 -10.36 -18.95
C SER A 37 -20.46 -11.57 -18.06
N GLY A 38 -19.41 -12.12 -17.41
CA GLY A 38 -19.53 -13.27 -16.53
C GLY A 38 -19.70 -14.62 -17.25
N ILE A 39 -19.63 -14.63 -18.60
CA ILE A 39 -19.76 -15.86 -19.41
C ILE A 39 -18.50 -16.74 -19.29
N ARG A 40 -17.35 -16.10 -19.06
CA ARG A 40 -16.05 -16.78 -18.99
C ARG A 40 -15.35 -16.46 -17.66
N LEU A 41 -14.80 -17.47 -17.01
CA LEU A 41 -13.96 -17.31 -15.83
C LEU A 41 -12.49 -17.02 -16.22
N ILE A 42 -11.79 -16.30 -15.37
CA ILE A 42 -10.34 -16.06 -15.50
C ILE A 42 -9.61 -17.36 -15.15
N LYS A 43 -8.73 -17.83 -16.03
CA LYS A 43 -7.90 -19.00 -15.79
C LYS A 43 -6.69 -18.64 -14.91
N ALA A 44 -6.14 -19.60 -14.18
CA ALA A 44 -4.98 -19.38 -13.33
C ALA A 44 -3.76 -18.83 -14.11
N SER A 45 -3.55 -19.33 -15.36
CA SER A 45 -2.47 -18.88 -16.26
C SER A 45 -2.64 -17.43 -16.77
N GLU A 46 -3.83 -16.85 -16.62
CA GLU A 46 -4.14 -15.49 -17.06
C GLU A 46 -3.98 -14.46 -15.97
N VAL A 47 -3.89 -14.90 -14.70
CA VAL A 47 -3.81 -14.02 -13.53
C VAL A 47 -2.54 -13.17 -13.58
N GLU A 48 -1.38 -13.77 -13.78
CA GLU A 48 -0.10 -13.06 -13.82
C GLU A 48 -0.05 -12.03 -14.98
N PRO A 49 -0.39 -12.36 -16.25
CA PRO A 49 -0.48 -11.39 -17.32
C PRO A 49 -1.44 -10.23 -17.05
N ILE A 50 -2.59 -10.49 -16.44
CA ILE A 50 -3.55 -9.43 -16.05
C ILE A 50 -2.93 -8.52 -14.99
N MET A 51 -2.33 -9.10 -13.94
CA MET A 51 -1.68 -8.34 -12.86
C MET A 51 -0.56 -7.45 -13.38
N GLU A 52 0.32 -7.99 -14.23
CA GLU A 52 1.42 -7.23 -14.82
C GLU A 52 0.90 -6.11 -15.74
N TYR A 53 -0.02 -6.44 -16.66
CA TYR A 53 -0.55 -5.46 -17.60
C TYR A 53 -1.27 -4.31 -16.88
N LEU A 54 -2.08 -4.60 -15.87
CA LEU A 54 -2.86 -3.60 -15.14
C LEU A 54 -2.15 -3.05 -13.90
N ARG A 55 -0.96 -3.54 -13.57
CA ARG A 55 -0.20 -3.14 -12.37
C ARG A 55 -1.02 -3.26 -11.09
N LEU A 56 -1.80 -4.34 -10.95
CA LEU A 56 -2.73 -4.52 -9.82
C LEU A 56 -2.03 -4.79 -8.49
N ASN A 57 -0.75 -5.11 -8.50
CA ASN A 57 0.09 -5.37 -7.36
C ASN A 57 1.10 -4.24 -7.08
N TRP A 58 0.99 -3.09 -7.76
CA TRP A 58 1.85 -1.95 -7.54
C TRP A 58 1.19 -0.92 -6.64
N VAL A 59 1.89 -0.57 -5.56
CA VAL A 59 1.41 0.35 -4.52
C VAL A 59 2.30 1.59 -4.50
N PRO A 60 1.73 2.81 -4.59
CA PRO A 60 2.52 4.04 -4.50
C PRO A 60 3.04 4.24 -3.07
N VAL A 61 4.31 4.62 -2.95
CA VAL A 61 4.93 5.01 -1.68
C VAL A 61 4.70 6.50 -1.47
N MET A 62 3.79 6.85 -0.58
CA MET A 62 3.29 8.21 -0.36
C MET A 62 4.11 9.00 0.66
N GLY A 63 5.31 8.56 1.00
CA GLY A 63 6.19 9.24 1.93
C GLY A 63 6.77 8.32 2.98
N ARG A 64 7.20 8.94 4.07
CA ARG A 64 7.79 8.23 5.22
C ARG A 64 6.86 8.31 6.42
N VAL A 65 6.99 7.34 7.30
CA VAL A 65 6.29 7.32 8.59
C VAL A 65 7.30 7.22 9.71
N GLY A 66 7.16 8.11 10.68
CA GLY A 66 8.10 8.17 11.80
C GLY A 66 7.86 7.06 12.81
N ALA A 67 8.92 6.31 13.05
CA ALA A 67 9.01 5.39 14.17
C ALA A 67 9.88 5.98 15.30
N GLY A 68 9.91 7.31 15.50
CA GLY A 68 10.71 7.89 16.57
C GLY A 68 10.91 9.39 16.56
N ALA A 69 11.08 10.01 15.43
CA ALA A 69 11.20 11.46 15.33
C ALA A 69 10.00 12.05 14.61
N THR A 70 9.67 13.29 14.95
CA THR A 70 8.74 14.11 14.17
C THR A 70 9.28 14.18 12.75
N ILE A 71 8.57 13.62 11.78
CA ILE A 71 8.88 13.91 10.38
C ILE A 71 8.36 15.31 10.16
N GLU A 72 9.26 16.25 9.94
CA GLU A 72 8.89 17.63 9.67
C GLU A 72 8.06 17.69 8.38
N PRO A 73 6.89 18.38 8.40
CA PRO A 73 5.98 18.46 7.26
C PRO A 73 6.63 19.06 6.01
N GLU A 74 7.71 19.81 6.17
CA GLU A 74 8.40 20.53 5.09
C GLU A 74 9.04 19.61 4.03
N TYR A 75 9.22 18.33 4.33
CA TYR A 75 9.78 17.37 3.36
C TYR A 75 8.72 16.68 2.51
N GLU A 76 7.44 17.00 2.67
CA GLU A 76 6.36 16.30 1.99
C GLU A 76 5.66 17.12 0.90
N GLN A 77 6.41 17.69 0.00
CA GLN A 77 5.91 17.84 -1.37
C GLN A 77 6.07 16.46 -2.07
N VAL A 78 5.37 15.47 -1.52
CA VAL A 78 5.29 14.19 -2.21
C VAL A 78 4.46 14.41 -3.47
N PRO A 79 5.01 14.17 -4.64
CA PRO A 79 4.24 14.26 -5.87
C PRO A 79 2.95 13.43 -5.78
N PRO A 80 1.87 13.77 -6.48
CA PRO A 80 0.63 12.98 -6.47
C PRO A 80 0.85 11.49 -6.78
N GLU A 81 1.89 11.18 -7.56
CA GLU A 81 2.36 9.82 -7.90
C GLU A 81 3.18 9.14 -6.79
N GLY A 82 3.53 9.86 -5.72
CA GLY A 82 4.34 9.34 -4.61
C GLY A 82 5.85 9.45 -4.83
N LEU A 83 6.64 8.88 -3.89
CA LEU A 83 8.11 8.78 -3.95
C LEU A 83 8.61 7.61 -4.80
N GLY A 84 7.69 6.85 -5.38
CA GLY A 84 7.94 5.64 -6.15
C GLY A 84 6.85 4.62 -5.90
N GLU A 85 7.09 3.39 -6.32
CA GLU A 85 6.13 2.31 -6.15
C GLU A 85 6.83 1.06 -5.62
N VAL A 86 6.07 0.24 -4.90
CA VAL A 86 6.49 -1.09 -4.48
C VAL A 86 5.61 -2.15 -5.13
N GLU A 87 6.22 -3.20 -5.64
CA GLU A 87 5.53 -4.36 -6.19
C GLU A 87 5.24 -5.35 -5.07
N LEU A 88 3.98 -5.77 -4.92
CA LEU A 88 3.58 -6.83 -4.00
C LEU A 88 3.56 -8.19 -4.72
N PRO A 89 3.76 -9.32 -4.01
CA PRO A 89 3.67 -10.65 -4.61
C PRO A 89 2.22 -11.10 -4.90
N PHE A 90 1.24 -10.25 -4.60
CA PHE A 90 -0.19 -10.52 -4.78
C PHE A 90 -0.93 -9.22 -5.17
N PRO A 91 -2.11 -9.33 -5.82
CA PRO A 91 -2.88 -8.16 -6.22
C PRO A 91 -3.54 -7.47 -5.02
N CYS A 92 -3.65 -6.14 -5.09
CA CYS A 92 -4.40 -5.35 -4.12
C CYS A 92 -5.88 -5.25 -4.53
N TYR A 93 -6.77 -5.76 -3.69
CA TYR A 93 -8.21 -5.74 -3.94
C TYR A 93 -8.83 -4.36 -3.71
N GLU A 94 -8.26 -3.57 -2.81
CA GLU A 94 -8.70 -2.23 -2.46
C GLU A 94 -7.59 -1.21 -2.73
N GLU A 95 -7.92 0.07 -2.67
CA GLU A 95 -6.90 1.10 -2.79
C GLU A 95 -5.99 1.10 -1.58
N THR A 96 -4.73 0.89 -1.84
CA THR A 96 -3.66 0.88 -0.84
C THR A 96 -2.60 1.92 -1.18
N ILE A 97 -1.96 2.41 -0.13
CA ILE A 97 -0.79 3.27 -0.19
C ILE A 97 0.29 2.71 0.72
N ALA A 98 1.53 3.07 0.46
CA ALA A 98 2.65 2.58 1.24
C ALA A 98 3.43 3.74 1.86
N PHE A 99 4.12 3.45 2.96
CA PHE A 99 5.04 4.36 3.64
C PHE A 99 6.34 3.62 3.98
N GLU A 100 7.46 4.31 3.85
CA GLU A 100 8.75 3.81 4.33
C GLU A 100 8.89 4.15 5.82
N VAL A 101 9.23 3.15 6.62
CA VAL A 101 9.48 3.33 8.05
C VAL A 101 10.81 4.03 8.26
N THR A 102 10.84 5.05 9.12
CA THR A 102 12.06 5.75 9.53
C THR A 102 12.16 5.81 11.05
N GLY A 103 13.39 5.62 11.57
CA GLY A 103 13.63 5.64 13.02
C GLY A 103 13.49 4.27 13.68
N ASP A 104 13.44 4.24 15.01
CA ASP A 104 13.62 3.06 15.84
C ASP A 104 12.55 2.85 16.93
N SER A 105 11.58 3.77 17.04
CA SER A 105 10.61 3.73 18.16
C SER A 105 9.67 2.52 18.16
N MET A 106 9.58 1.82 17.02
CA MET A 106 8.77 0.62 16.86
C MET A 106 9.61 -0.66 16.75
N LEU A 107 10.90 -0.57 17.09
CA LEU A 107 11.74 -1.76 17.27
C LEU A 107 11.23 -2.63 18.44
N PRO A 108 11.37 -3.95 18.35
CA PRO A 108 12.02 -4.71 17.28
C PRO A 108 11.10 -5.09 16.10
N LYS A 109 9.82 -4.71 16.13
CA LYS A 109 8.82 -5.19 15.16
C LYS A 109 8.95 -4.54 13.78
N TYR A 110 9.25 -3.24 13.75
CA TYR A 110 9.41 -2.47 12.52
C TYR A 110 10.80 -1.84 12.48
N GLU A 111 11.53 -2.10 11.40
CA GLU A 111 12.88 -1.59 11.21
C GLU A 111 12.91 -0.43 10.21
N ASN A 112 13.90 0.44 10.39
CA ASN A 112 14.15 1.52 9.41
C ASN A 112 14.36 0.96 7.99
N GLY A 113 13.57 1.47 7.02
CA GLY A 113 13.56 1.00 5.64
C GLY A 113 12.55 -0.10 5.33
N ASP A 114 11.77 -0.57 6.32
CA ASP A 114 10.60 -1.41 6.06
C ASP A 114 9.54 -0.60 5.30
N ILE A 115 8.72 -1.28 4.51
CA ILE A 115 7.56 -0.65 3.86
C ILE A 115 6.29 -1.15 4.53
N ILE A 116 5.48 -0.21 5.00
CA ILE A 116 4.14 -0.48 5.54
C ILE A 116 3.13 -0.12 4.46
N VAL A 117 2.34 -1.09 4.03
CA VAL A 117 1.22 -0.89 3.11
C VAL A 117 -0.05 -0.82 3.94
N VAL A 118 -0.82 0.23 3.74
CA VAL A 118 -2.07 0.49 4.46
C VAL A 118 -3.21 0.72 3.48
N TYR A 119 -4.45 0.55 3.93
CA TYR A 119 -5.60 0.98 3.15
C TYR A 119 -5.63 2.52 3.06
N ARG A 120 -5.92 3.04 1.87
CA ARG A 120 -5.97 4.49 1.62
C ARG A 120 -7.06 5.17 2.44
N ASP A 121 -8.23 4.56 2.47
CA ASP A 121 -9.38 5.08 3.21
C ASP A 121 -9.45 4.46 4.60
N GLN A 122 -9.79 5.28 5.60
CA GLN A 122 -10.05 4.77 6.94
C GLN A 122 -11.30 3.92 6.93
N ARG A 123 -11.18 2.64 7.28
CA ARG A 123 -12.24 1.63 7.11
C ARG A 123 -13.18 1.51 8.31
N HIS A 124 -12.70 1.88 9.48
CA HIS A 124 -13.39 1.62 10.74
C HIS A 124 -13.45 2.88 11.62
N PRO A 125 -14.38 2.95 12.59
CA PRO A 125 -14.37 3.99 13.59
C PRO A 125 -13.13 3.89 14.48
N LEU A 126 -12.76 5.00 15.11
CA LEU A 126 -11.56 5.12 15.94
C LEU A 126 -11.42 3.99 16.98
N SER A 127 -12.53 3.60 17.59
CA SER A 127 -12.54 2.58 18.64
C SER A 127 -12.12 1.18 18.17
N ALA A 128 -12.25 0.89 16.88
CA ALA A 128 -11.84 -0.40 16.32
C ALA A 128 -10.32 -0.55 16.21
N TYR A 129 -9.58 0.56 16.33
CA TYR A 129 -8.12 0.55 16.27
C TYR A 129 -7.45 0.49 17.65
N TYR A 130 -8.21 0.46 18.76
CA TYR A 130 -7.61 0.37 20.08
C TYR A 130 -6.88 -0.97 20.29
N GLY A 131 -5.60 -0.90 20.64
CA GLY A 131 -4.70 -2.03 20.75
C GLY A 131 -4.01 -2.42 19.45
N GLU A 132 -4.41 -1.84 18.33
CA GLU A 132 -3.85 -2.13 17.02
C GLU A 132 -2.72 -1.17 16.65
N GLU A 133 -1.78 -1.65 15.86
CA GLU A 133 -0.74 -0.83 15.23
C GLU A 133 -1.26 -0.27 13.91
N ALA A 134 -1.07 1.01 13.70
CA ALA A 134 -1.53 1.67 12.49
C ALA A 134 -0.63 2.85 12.11
N VAL A 135 -0.74 3.29 10.87
CA VAL A 135 -0.23 4.58 10.46
C VAL A 135 -1.24 5.65 10.81
N VAL A 136 -0.82 6.62 11.62
CA VAL A 136 -1.69 7.71 12.10
C VAL A 136 -1.21 9.03 11.53
N ARG A 137 -2.10 9.79 10.89
CA ARG A 137 -1.86 11.17 10.49
C ARG A 137 -2.59 12.12 11.44
N LEU A 138 -1.88 13.12 11.93
CA LEU A 138 -2.45 14.21 12.70
C LEU A 138 -2.84 15.38 11.79
N LYS A 139 -3.67 16.31 12.29
CA LYS A 139 -4.04 17.52 11.55
C LYS A 139 -2.87 18.43 11.21
N THR A 140 -1.79 18.35 11.97
CA THR A 140 -0.52 19.05 11.76
C THR A 140 0.28 18.52 10.58
N GLY A 141 -0.16 17.38 9.97
CA GLY A 141 0.52 16.70 8.85
C GLY A 141 1.46 15.59 9.28
N GLU A 142 1.85 15.55 10.53
CA GLU A 142 2.75 14.51 11.07
C GLU A 142 2.16 13.12 10.92
N ARG A 143 3.02 12.15 10.60
CA ARG A 143 2.65 10.74 10.44
C ARG A 143 3.46 9.87 11.38
N TYR A 144 2.77 8.94 12.01
CA TYR A 144 3.35 8.02 12.99
C TYR A 144 2.93 6.60 12.70
N LEU A 145 3.85 5.67 12.89
CA LEU A 145 3.54 4.25 13.04
C LEU A 145 3.55 3.94 14.54
N LYS A 146 2.39 3.63 15.11
CA LYS A 146 2.23 3.46 16.57
C LYS A 146 1.11 2.47 16.88
N THR A 147 1.14 1.93 18.11
CA THR A 147 -0.03 1.27 18.70
C THR A 147 -0.99 2.35 19.20
N ILE A 148 -2.25 2.21 18.87
CA ILE A 148 -3.30 3.16 19.24
C ILE A 148 -3.94 2.72 20.56
N GLU A 149 -3.89 3.56 21.56
CA GLU A 149 -4.61 3.35 22.82
C GLU A 149 -5.71 4.40 23.01
N LYS A 150 -6.73 4.03 23.78
CA LYS A 150 -7.82 4.92 24.14
C LYS A 150 -7.29 6.13 24.93
N GLY A 151 -7.63 7.32 24.48
CA GLY A 151 -7.33 8.57 25.17
C GLY A 151 -8.37 8.94 26.24
N LYS A 152 -8.22 10.11 26.82
CA LYS A 152 -9.12 10.64 27.86
C LYS A 152 -10.52 10.99 27.37
N SER A 153 -10.71 11.15 26.07
CA SER A 153 -12.01 11.42 25.44
C SER A 153 -12.18 10.56 24.19
N PRO A 154 -13.43 10.37 23.70
CA PRO A 154 -13.70 9.53 22.53
C PRO A 154 -13.01 9.94 21.23
N SER A 155 -12.58 11.22 21.12
CA SER A 155 -11.90 11.75 19.93
C SER A 155 -10.38 11.81 20.06
N LEU A 156 -9.83 11.43 21.23
CA LEU A 156 -8.41 11.46 21.52
C LEU A 156 -7.85 10.04 21.67
N VAL A 157 -6.60 9.88 21.28
CA VAL A 157 -5.85 8.64 21.44
C VAL A 157 -4.49 8.91 22.08
N ASN A 158 -3.91 7.88 22.64
CA ASN A 158 -2.49 7.82 22.96
C ASN A 158 -1.80 6.97 21.90
N LEU A 159 -0.68 7.44 21.39
CA LEU A 159 0.15 6.74 20.41
C LEU A 159 1.33 6.13 21.15
N VAL A 160 1.31 4.82 21.30
CA VAL A 160 2.29 4.07 22.10
C VAL A 160 3.36 3.47 21.18
N SER A 161 4.58 3.52 21.66
CA SER A 161 5.78 3.00 21.00
C SER A 161 6.30 1.79 21.74
N PHE A 162 6.96 0.87 21.03
CA PHE A 162 7.71 -0.21 21.70
C PHE A 162 9.01 0.29 22.32
N ASN A 163 9.65 1.29 21.71
CA ASN A 163 11.00 1.76 22.06
C ASN A 163 11.09 3.29 22.18
N ALA A 164 10.01 3.97 22.55
CA ALA A 164 10.02 5.41 22.78
C ALA A 164 8.87 5.83 23.70
N LYS A 165 8.90 7.08 24.18
CA LYS A 165 7.82 7.63 24.99
C LYS A 165 6.52 7.72 24.19
N ALA A 166 5.39 7.46 24.85
CA ALA A 166 4.07 7.62 24.25
C ALA A 166 3.75 9.10 23.96
N ILE A 167 3.00 9.35 22.91
CA ILE A 167 2.43 10.66 22.59
C ILE A 167 0.97 10.63 23.03
N ASN A 168 0.64 11.38 24.07
CA ASN A 168 -0.66 11.28 24.72
C ASN A 168 -1.64 12.37 24.27
N GLY A 169 -2.91 12.00 24.18
CA GLY A 169 -4.01 12.95 24.03
C GLY A 169 -4.05 13.64 22.67
N VAL A 170 -3.62 12.97 21.62
CA VAL A 170 -3.66 13.51 20.24
C VAL A 170 -4.94 13.15 19.52
N LYS A 171 -5.35 14.01 18.58
CA LYS A 171 -6.52 13.78 17.72
C LYS A 171 -6.07 13.35 16.33
N PRO A 172 -6.29 12.10 15.95
CA PRO A 172 -5.99 11.64 14.60
C PRO A 172 -6.93 12.33 13.59
N GLU A 173 -6.38 12.68 12.43
CA GLU A 173 -7.15 13.09 11.27
C GLU A 173 -7.49 11.88 10.40
N TRP A 174 -6.57 10.92 10.34
CA TRP A 174 -6.70 9.70 9.55
C TRP A 174 -5.91 8.58 10.17
N ILE A 175 -6.42 7.35 10.04
CA ILE A 175 -5.79 6.12 10.50
C ILE A 175 -5.77 5.14 9.33
N GLY A 176 -4.55 4.76 8.93
CA GLY A 176 -4.30 3.74 7.92
C GLY A 176 -4.10 2.38 8.57
N GLU A 177 -5.08 1.51 8.39
CA GLU A 177 -5.01 0.10 8.81
C GLU A 177 -3.93 -0.62 8.01
N ILE A 178 -3.06 -1.36 8.69
CA ILE A 178 -1.96 -2.09 8.06
C ILE A 178 -2.52 -3.29 7.30
N PHE A 179 -2.27 -3.31 5.99
CA PHE A 179 -2.58 -4.43 5.11
C PHE A 179 -1.44 -5.45 5.06
N VAL A 180 -0.20 -4.97 4.91
CA VAL A 180 0.99 -5.81 4.90
C VAL A 180 2.24 -5.00 5.22
N THR A 181 3.20 -5.66 5.87
CA THR A 181 4.55 -5.15 6.10
C THR A 181 5.52 -5.89 5.21
N LEU A 182 6.36 -5.14 4.50
CA LEU A 182 7.45 -5.69 3.69
C LEU A 182 8.78 -5.34 4.35
N PRO A 183 9.51 -6.34 4.88
CA PRO A 183 10.82 -6.12 5.47
C PRO A 183 11.82 -5.56 4.44
N ARG A 184 12.67 -4.62 4.86
CA ARG A 184 13.69 -3.97 4.02
C ARG A 184 14.53 -4.96 3.19
N GLY A 185 14.86 -6.11 3.76
CA GLY A 185 15.63 -7.14 3.07
C GLY A 185 14.87 -7.79 1.91
N GLN A 186 13.53 -7.87 1.98
CA GLN A 186 12.69 -8.30 0.85
C GLN A 186 12.64 -7.23 -0.24
N ILE A 187 12.46 -5.97 0.15
CA ILE A 187 12.44 -4.83 -0.78
C ILE A 187 13.71 -4.79 -1.63
N GLN A 188 14.87 -4.93 -0.99
CA GLN A 188 16.16 -4.97 -1.70
C GLN A 188 16.23 -6.11 -2.73
N ARG A 189 15.78 -7.32 -2.35
CA ARG A 189 15.74 -8.47 -3.26
C ARG A 189 14.78 -8.26 -4.43
N MET A 190 13.59 -7.67 -4.16
CA MET A 190 12.60 -7.37 -5.20
C MET A 190 13.13 -6.34 -6.20
N ARG A 191 13.73 -5.24 -5.72
CA ARG A 191 14.38 -4.21 -6.56
C ARG A 191 15.52 -4.80 -7.41
N ALA A 192 16.35 -5.67 -6.83
CA ALA A 192 17.43 -6.35 -7.56
C ALA A 192 16.89 -7.30 -8.66
N LYS A 193 15.77 -8.00 -8.39
CA LYS A 193 15.10 -8.88 -9.38
C LYS A 193 14.49 -8.06 -10.52
N ALA A 194 13.82 -6.94 -10.23
CA ALA A 194 13.25 -6.03 -11.21
C ALA A 194 14.33 -5.45 -12.14
N ALA A 195 15.45 -4.98 -11.58
CA ALA A 195 16.57 -4.45 -12.37
C ALA A 195 17.20 -5.50 -13.32
N LYS A 196 17.22 -6.78 -12.92
CA LYS A 196 17.68 -7.88 -13.78
C LYS A 196 16.69 -8.19 -14.93
N ARG A 197 15.37 -8.07 -14.68
CA ARG A 197 14.33 -8.26 -15.72
C ARG A 197 14.44 -7.20 -16.81
N THR A 198 14.59 -5.92 -16.42
CA THR A 198 14.73 -4.81 -17.37
C THR A 198 15.95 -4.96 -18.28
N LYS A 199 17.09 -5.45 -17.75
CA LYS A 199 18.31 -5.70 -18.53
C LYS A 199 18.18 -6.89 -19.51
N LYS A 200 17.27 -7.82 -19.27
CA LYS A 200 17.08 -9.02 -20.11
C LYS A 200 16.04 -8.82 -21.23
N GLY A 201 15.12 -7.87 -21.07
CA GLY A 201 14.08 -7.53 -22.05
C GLY A 201 14.50 -6.46 -23.08
N GLY A 202 15.69 -5.89 -22.97
CA GLY A 202 16.26 -4.88 -23.87
C GLY A 202 17.29 -5.43 -24.87
N ARG A 203 17.23 -6.74 -25.18
CA ARG A 203 18.04 -7.35 -26.25
C ARG A 203 17.13 -7.92 -27.31
#